data_bae03930d48571a63b2c7349c16830db
#
_entry.id   bae03930d48571a63b2c7349c16830db
#
_cell.length_a   1.000
_cell.length_b   1.000
_cell.length_c   1.000
_cell.angle_alpha   90.00
_cell.angle_beta   90.00
_cell.angle_gamma   90.00
#
_symmetry.space_group_name_H-M   'P 1'
#
loop_
_entity.id
_entity.type
_entity.pdbx_description
1 polymer ?
#
loop_
_entity_poly.entity_id
_entity_poly.type
_entity_poly.pdbx_seq_one_letter_code
_entity_poly.pdbx_strand_id
1 'polypeptide(L)'
;MKQLKDIKRICNLGCGTMGFGTAIAFAQNGYEVNMFGRKDASIARAMRNIHATLDVMKANDLLTEAEEKELLSHIHGVTSIEDAAKDADFVLESVAEDMDVKQYVYGELEKYLGPDVIFATDSSGLLPTEVASVLKHPERFVVAHFWNPPHLIPLVEVVPGEKTSQETVDITWQLMEKIGKKPVALLKEAPGFVGNRLQFALLREALYCVQEGIATAEAVDLICKYSIGRRLGVTGPLETADLGGLDIFYNISAYLNADLADDKEGSAVMKKCVDEGNLGAKTGTGLYQWKPEELDHIKK
;
A
#
# COMPACT_ATOMS: atom_id res chain seq x y z
N MET A 1 10.78 -22.23 9.09
CA MET A 1 10.36 -21.26 8.06
C MET A 1 11.52 -21.03 7.09
N LYS A 2 11.24 -20.70 5.79
CA LYS A 2 12.30 -20.36 4.83
C LYS A 2 13.00 -19.10 5.27
N GLN A 3 14.33 -19.11 5.22
CA GLN A 3 15.12 -17.94 5.57
C GLN A 3 15.24 -17.00 4.37
N LEU A 4 15.54 -15.71 4.57
CA LEU A 4 15.66 -14.71 3.51
C LEU A 4 16.51 -15.16 2.31
N LYS A 5 17.63 -15.86 2.57
CA LYS A 5 18.54 -16.39 1.52
C LYS A 5 17.89 -17.44 0.62
N ASP A 6 16.84 -18.11 1.11
CA ASP A 6 16.16 -19.21 0.43
C ASP A 6 14.96 -18.69 -0.40
N ILE A 7 14.54 -17.43 -0.18
CA ILE A 7 13.48 -16.80 -0.94
C ILE A 7 14.03 -16.38 -2.30
N LYS A 8 13.48 -16.95 -3.37
CA LYS A 8 13.86 -16.69 -4.76
C LYS A 8 12.64 -16.40 -5.63
N ARG A 9 11.50 -17.05 -5.34
CA ARG A 9 10.28 -16.96 -6.13
C ARG A 9 9.11 -16.45 -5.31
N ILE A 10 8.46 -15.43 -5.83
CA ILE A 10 7.31 -14.77 -5.22
C ILE A 10 6.03 -15.22 -5.94
N CYS A 11 5.08 -15.74 -5.17
CA CYS A 11 3.70 -15.89 -5.60
C CYS A 11 2.99 -14.54 -5.40
N ASN A 12 2.79 -13.78 -6.48
CA ASN A 12 2.16 -12.47 -6.46
C ASN A 12 0.70 -12.60 -6.90
N LEU A 13 -0.21 -12.69 -5.91
CA LEU A 13 -1.64 -12.91 -6.15
C LEU A 13 -2.38 -11.61 -6.40
N GLY A 14 -2.66 -11.37 -7.66
CA GLY A 14 -3.29 -10.15 -8.13
C GLY A 14 -2.44 -9.47 -9.20
N CYS A 15 -3.11 -8.92 -10.21
CA CYS A 15 -2.51 -8.18 -11.31
C CYS A 15 -3.20 -6.83 -11.53
N GLY A 16 -3.85 -6.30 -10.45
CA GLY A 16 -4.38 -4.93 -10.38
C GLY A 16 -3.27 -3.91 -10.21
N THR A 17 -3.64 -2.67 -9.86
CA THR A 17 -2.68 -1.55 -9.67
C THR A 17 -1.59 -1.89 -8.66
N MET A 18 -1.96 -2.45 -7.52
CA MET A 18 -0.98 -2.89 -6.52
C MET A 18 -0.19 -4.09 -7.02
N GLY A 19 -0.86 -5.14 -7.52
CA GLY A 19 -0.22 -6.39 -7.92
C GLY A 19 0.81 -6.24 -9.04
N PHE A 20 0.57 -5.44 -10.08
CA PHE A 20 1.60 -5.24 -11.10
C PHE A 20 2.77 -4.38 -10.58
N GLY A 21 2.50 -3.42 -9.70
CA GLY A 21 3.53 -2.57 -9.14
C GLY A 21 4.41 -3.30 -8.12
N THR A 22 3.86 -4.22 -7.31
CA THR A 22 4.65 -5.11 -6.44
C THR A 22 5.45 -6.12 -7.25
N ALA A 23 4.90 -6.63 -8.38
CA ALA A 23 5.66 -7.48 -9.30
C ALA A 23 6.89 -6.76 -9.86
N ILE A 24 6.77 -5.47 -10.25
CA ILE A 24 7.93 -4.64 -10.64
C ILE A 24 8.94 -4.57 -9.48
N ALA A 25 8.49 -4.25 -8.26
CA ALA A 25 9.38 -4.06 -7.12
C ALA A 25 10.20 -5.32 -6.79
N PHE A 26 9.61 -6.51 -6.87
CA PHE A 26 10.33 -7.77 -6.67
C PHE A 26 11.22 -8.11 -7.86
N ALA A 27 10.72 -8.05 -9.09
CA ALA A 27 11.46 -8.41 -10.29
C ALA A 27 12.69 -7.51 -10.51
N GLN A 28 12.60 -6.22 -10.21
CA GLN A 28 13.72 -5.27 -10.27
C GLN A 28 14.87 -5.67 -9.32
N ASN A 29 14.59 -6.47 -8.30
CA ASN A 29 15.56 -6.96 -7.34
C ASN A 29 15.93 -8.44 -7.57
N GLY A 30 15.67 -8.97 -8.77
CA GLY A 30 16.08 -10.29 -9.22
C GLY A 30 15.27 -11.46 -8.66
N TYR A 31 14.06 -11.21 -8.14
CA TYR A 31 13.15 -12.27 -7.73
C TYR A 31 12.30 -12.74 -8.90
N GLU A 32 12.15 -14.05 -9.05
CA GLU A 32 11.16 -14.64 -9.94
C GLU A 32 9.75 -14.36 -9.41
N VAL A 33 8.83 -13.89 -10.25
CA VAL A 33 7.48 -13.48 -9.85
C VAL A 33 6.43 -14.20 -10.66
N ASN A 34 5.67 -15.10 -10.04
CA ASN A 34 4.48 -15.69 -10.62
C ASN A 34 3.30 -14.73 -10.38
N MET A 35 2.97 -13.88 -11.36
CA MET A 35 1.90 -12.88 -11.24
C MET A 35 0.55 -13.48 -11.65
N PHE A 36 -0.33 -13.67 -10.68
CA PHE A 36 -1.65 -14.25 -10.89
C PHE A 36 -2.69 -13.23 -11.37
N GLY A 37 -3.44 -13.61 -12.38
CA GLY A 37 -4.63 -12.93 -12.84
C GLY A 37 -5.71 -13.93 -13.26
N ARG A 38 -6.96 -13.72 -12.87
CA ARG A 38 -8.06 -14.66 -13.13
C ARG A 38 -8.33 -14.99 -14.62
N LYS A 39 -7.78 -14.20 -15.54
CA LYS A 39 -7.97 -14.35 -17.00
C LYS A 39 -6.74 -13.82 -17.73
N ASP A 40 -6.43 -14.39 -18.89
CA ASP A 40 -5.36 -13.90 -19.77
C ASP A 40 -5.50 -12.42 -20.10
N ALA A 41 -6.71 -11.93 -20.30
CA ALA A 41 -6.96 -10.51 -20.55
C ALA A 41 -6.55 -9.61 -19.35
N SER A 42 -6.61 -10.12 -18.13
CA SER A 42 -6.14 -9.40 -16.93
C SER A 42 -4.62 -9.34 -16.88
N ILE A 43 -3.95 -10.45 -17.18
CA ILE A 43 -2.49 -10.54 -17.30
C ILE A 43 -2.01 -9.60 -18.43
N ALA A 44 -2.62 -9.68 -19.62
CA ALA A 44 -2.25 -8.83 -20.75
C ALA A 44 -2.40 -7.32 -20.41
N ARG A 45 -3.43 -6.94 -19.65
CA ARG A 45 -3.61 -5.57 -19.16
C ARG A 45 -2.50 -5.19 -18.16
N ALA A 46 -2.18 -6.06 -17.22
CA ALA A 46 -1.11 -5.83 -16.25
C ALA A 46 0.24 -5.65 -16.94
N MET A 47 0.56 -6.49 -17.93
CA MET A 47 1.80 -6.37 -18.71
C MET A 47 1.87 -5.05 -19.48
N ARG A 48 0.76 -4.59 -20.09
CA ARG A 48 0.72 -3.24 -20.70
C ARG A 48 0.99 -2.12 -19.68
N ASN A 49 0.43 -2.23 -18.47
CA ASN A 49 0.67 -1.24 -17.41
C ASN A 49 2.13 -1.30 -16.93
N ILE A 50 2.71 -2.48 -16.82
CA ILE A 50 4.13 -2.66 -16.51
C ILE A 50 4.98 -1.94 -17.56
N HIS A 51 4.79 -2.23 -18.84
CA HIS A 51 5.55 -1.57 -19.92
C HIS A 51 5.40 -0.04 -19.86
N ALA A 52 4.17 0.47 -19.71
CA ALA A 52 3.95 1.91 -19.60
C ALA A 52 4.66 2.53 -18.39
N THR A 53 4.69 1.82 -17.24
CA THR A 53 5.45 2.26 -16.05
C THR A 53 6.95 2.27 -16.31
N LEU A 54 7.49 1.22 -16.93
CA LEU A 54 8.92 1.11 -17.23
C LEU A 54 9.35 2.16 -18.28
N ASP A 55 8.48 2.50 -19.24
CA ASP A 55 8.72 3.60 -20.19
C ASP A 55 8.86 4.96 -19.47
N VAL A 56 8.00 5.23 -18.48
CA VAL A 56 8.12 6.43 -17.65
C VAL A 56 9.40 6.41 -16.83
N MET A 57 9.76 5.28 -16.23
CA MET A 57 11.01 5.15 -15.47
C MET A 57 12.24 5.39 -16.35
N LYS A 58 12.26 4.85 -17.59
CA LYS A 58 13.34 5.11 -18.56
C LYS A 58 13.42 6.59 -18.96
N ALA A 59 12.27 7.21 -19.22
CA ALA A 59 12.21 8.62 -19.58
C ALA A 59 12.73 9.58 -18.46
N ASN A 60 12.81 9.07 -17.23
CA ASN A 60 13.34 9.80 -16.07
C ASN A 60 14.71 9.27 -15.58
N ASP A 61 15.42 8.52 -16.42
CA ASP A 61 16.76 7.95 -16.12
C ASP A 61 16.79 7.05 -14.87
N LEU A 62 15.66 6.43 -14.52
CA LEU A 62 15.53 5.51 -13.36
C LEU A 62 15.74 4.03 -13.76
N LEU A 63 15.81 3.75 -15.04
CA LEU A 63 15.93 2.39 -15.58
C LEU A 63 16.59 2.44 -16.97
N THR A 64 17.51 1.52 -17.23
CA THR A 64 18.08 1.29 -18.57
C THR A 64 17.31 0.24 -19.36
N GLU A 65 17.50 0.18 -20.68
CA GLU A 65 16.90 -0.87 -21.52
C GLU A 65 17.36 -2.30 -21.13
N ALA A 66 18.60 -2.44 -20.66
CA ALA A 66 19.13 -3.73 -20.22
C ALA A 66 18.44 -4.19 -18.94
N GLU A 67 18.28 -3.30 -17.96
CA GLU A 67 17.57 -3.56 -16.71
C GLU A 67 16.07 -3.83 -16.93
N GLU A 68 15.41 -3.12 -17.86
CA GLU A 68 14.03 -3.41 -18.26
C GLU A 68 13.89 -4.84 -18.78
N LYS A 69 14.78 -5.24 -19.68
CA LYS A 69 14.74 -6.60 -20.26
C LYS A 69 14.96 -7.68 -19.20
N GLU A 70 15.87 -7.45 -18.28
CA GLU A 70 16.13 -8.35 -17.16
C GLU A 70 14.90 -8.44 -16.24
N LEU A 71 14.36 -7.29 -15.81
CA LEU A 71 13.14 -7.21 -14.98
C LEU A 71 11.98 -7.97 -15.62
N LEU A 72 11.70 -7.73 -16.89
CA LEU A 72 10.60 -8.38 -17.59
C LEU A 72 10.79 -9.89 -17.71
N SER A 73 12.03 -10.40 -17.75
CA SER A 73 12.31 -11.83 -17.81
C SER A 73 11.96 -12.57 -16.50
N HIS A 74 11.86 -11.86 -15.40
CA HIS A 74 11.49 -12.40 -14.09
C HIS A 74 9.97 -12.45 -13.84
N ILE A 75 9.13 -11.82 -14.68
CA ILE A 75 7.68 -11.77 -14.45
C ILE A 75 6.95 -12.79 -15.31
N HIS A 76 6.27 -13.73 -14.65
CA HIS A 76 5.53 -14.82 -15.29
C HIS A 76 4.02 -14.66 -14.99
N GLY A 77 3.24 -14.31 -16.02
CA GLY A 77 1.78 -14.24 -15.91
C GLY A 77 1.15 -15.62 -15.88
N VAL A 78 0.33 -15.91 -14.86
CA VAL A 78 -0.36 -17.19 -14.69
C VAL A 78 -1.84 -16.99 -14.35
N THR A 79 -2.69 -17.98 -14.66
CA THR A 79 -4.16 -17.88 -14.50
C THR A 79 -4.75 -18.88 -13.50
N SER A 80 -3.93 -19.74 -12.91
CA SER A 80 -4.35 -20.63 -11.82
C SER A 80 -3.59 -20.33 -10.53
N ILE A 81 -4.22 -20.60 -9.38
CA ILE A 81 -3.56 -20.48 -8.06
C ILE A 81 -2.46 -21.52 -7.92
N GLU A 82 -2.64 -22.70 -8.49
CA GLU A 82 -1.64 -23.78 -8.52
C GLU A 82 -0.36 -23.32 -9.23
N ASP A 83 -0.47 -22.74 -10.43
CA ASP A 83 0.69 -22.23 -11.17
C ASP A 83 1.34 -21.04 -10.44
N ALA A 84 0.54 -20.18 -9.78
CA ALA A 84 1.07 -19.08 -8.99
C ALA A 84 1.87 -19.57 -7.77
N ALA A 85 1.38 -20.63 -7.11
CA ALA A 85 2.03 -21.25 -5.96
C ALA A 85 3.25 -22.08 -6.32
N LYS A 86 3.41 -22.49 -7.60
CA LYS A 86 4.46 -23.39 -8.03
C LYS A 86 5.85 -22.83 -7.69
N ASP A 87 6.58 -23.60 -6.90
CA ASP A 87 7.94 -23.28 -6.42
C ASP A 87 8.04 -21.94 -5.66
N ALA A 88 6.94 -21.43 -5.15
CA ALA A 88 6.92 -20.16 -4.41
C ALA A 88 7.57 -20.30 -3.04
N ASP A 89 8.34 -19.30 -2.66
CA ASP A 89 9.04 -19.19 -1.37
C ASP A 89 8.39 -18.17 -0.44
N PHE A 90 7.63 -17.24 -1.03
CA PHE A 90 6.90 -16.18 -0.34
C PHE A 90 5.65 -15.83 -1.15
N VAL A 91 4.57 -15.54 -0.46
CA VAL A 91 3.31 -15.10 -1.10
C VAL A 91 3.07 -13.63 -0.75
N LEU A 92 2.76 -12.81 -1.76
CA LEU A 92 2.17 -11.49 -1.57
C LEU A 92 0.81 -11.44 -2.29
N GLU A 93 -0.25 -11.13 -1.55
CA GLU A 93 -1.61 -11.10 -2.08
C GLU A 93 -2.12 -9.66 -2.17
N SER A 94 -2.63 -9.28 -3.34
CA SER A 94 -3.23 -7.98 -3.68
C SER A 94 -4.52 -8.18 -4.49
N VAL A 95 -5.37 -9.14 -4.08
CA VAL A 95 -6.70 -9.36 -4.68
C VAL A 95 -7.71 -8.31 -4.16
N ALA A 96 -9.00 -8.46 -4.49
CA ALA A 96 -10.03 -7.54 -4.00
C ALA A 96 -10.03 -7.45 -2.48
N GLU A 97 -10.30 -6.25 -1.94
CA GLU A 97 -10.40 -5.99 -0.49
C GLU A 97 -11.74 -6.51 0.04
N ASP A 98 -11.84 -7.84 0.11
CA ASP A 98 -13.01 -8.60 0.51
C ASP A 98 -12.56 -9.80 1.33
N MET A 99 -13.14 -9.97 2.52
CA MET A 99 -12.74 -11.00 3.48
C MET A 99 -12.90 -12.41 2.93
N ASP A 100 -14.06 -12.70 2.33
CA ASP A 100 -14.38 -14.04 1.80
C ASP A 100 -13.44 -14.42 0.65
N VAL A 101 -13.15 -13.45 -0.22
CA VAL A 101 -12.21 -13.64 -1.33
C VAL A 101 -10.81 -13.93 -0.82
N LYS A 102 -10.32 -13.17 0.15
CA LYS A 102 -8.98 -13.38 0.71
C LYS A 102 -8.88 -14.71 1.45
N GLN A 103 -9.85 -15.03 2.31
CA GLN A 103 -9.88 -16.30 3.02
C GLN A 103 -9.95 -17.50 2.06
N TYR A 104 -10.76 -17.41 1.01
CA TYR A 104 -10.82 -18.44 -0.03
C TYR A 104 -9.45 -18.64 -0.70
N VAL A 105 -8.80 -17.57 -1.12
CA VAL A 105 -7.51 -17.63 -1.81
C VAL A 105 -6.43 -18.24 -0.92
N TYR A 106 -6.35 -17.84 0.35
CA TYR A 106 -5.38 -18.40 1.28
C TYR A 106 -5.67 -19.87 1.64
N GLY A 107 -6.94 -20.26 1.77
CA GLY A 107 -7.32 -21.66 1.94
C GLY A 107 -6.95 -22.53 0.73
N GLU A 108 -7.03 -21.99 -0.49
CA GLU A 108 -6.54 -22.68 -1.68
C GLU A 108 -5.02 -22.82 -1.70
N LEU A 109 -4.28 -21.74 -1.35
CA LEU A 109 -2.81 -21.76 -1.30
C LEU A 109 -2.25 -22.81 -0.35
N GLU A 110 -2.89 -23.06 0.78
CA GLU A 110 -2.44 -24.11 1.73
C GLU A 110 -2.48 -25.53 1.16
N LYS A 111 -3.16 -25.75 0.03
CA LYS A 111 -3.16 -27.05 -0.65
C LYS A 111 -1.85 -27.29 -1.42
N TYR A 112 -1.16 -26.23 -1.80
CA TYR A 112 0.02 -26.27 -2.68
C TYR A 112 1.31 -25.90 -1.95
N LEU A 113 1.23 -25.12 -0.86
CA LEU A 113 2.40 -24.54 -0.17
C LEU A 113 2.53 -25.08 1.26
N GLY A 114 3.72 -25.54 1.60
CA GLY A 114 4.06 -26.04 2.93
C GLY A 114 4.06 -24.96 4.02
N PRO A 115 4.16 -25.35 5.29
CA PRO A 115 4.08 -24.43 6.44
C PRO A 115 5.31 -23.52 6.57
N ASP A 116 6.35 -23.74 5.79
CA ASP A 116 7.58 -22.96 5.76
C ASP A 116 7.51 -21.72 4.86
N VAL A 117 6.48 -21.60 4.03
CA VAL A 117 6.25 -20.45 3.13
C VAL A 117 5.44 -19.38 3.84
N ILE A 118 5.94 -18.14 3.89
CA ILE A 118 5.24 -16.99 4.48
C ILE A 118 4.13 -16.54 3.55
N PHE A 119 2.96 -16.26 4.13
CA PHE A 119 1.83 -15.64 3.48
C PHE A 119 1.69 -14.19 3.92
N ALA A 120 1.85 -13.27 2.97
CA ALA A 120 1.66 -11.84 3.21
C ALA A 120 0.47 -11.31 2.41
N THR A 121 -0.30 -10.41 3.00
CA THR A 121 -1.34 -9.62 2.31
C THR A 121 -0.94 -8.15 2.21
N ASP A 122 -1.31 -7.53 1.09
CA ASP A 122 -1.20 -6.08 0.87
C ASP A 122 -2.49 -5.35 1.28
N SER A 123 -3.34 -5.97 2.10
CA SER A 123 -4.58 -5.36 2.60
C SER A 123 -4.28 -4.07 3.36
N SER A 124 -5.09 -3.04 3.12
CA SER A 124 -4.97 -1.74 3.77
C SER A 124 -5.89 -1.57 4.99
N GLY A 125 -6.86 -2.46 5.19
CA GLY A 125 -7.90 -2.29 6.19
C GLY A 125 -8.34 -3.55 6.92
N LEU A 126 -8.24 -4.73 6.29
CA LEU A 126 -8.63 -5.99 6.91
C LEU A 126 -7.57 -6.46 7.89
N LEU A 127 -8.02 -6.86 9.08
CA LEU A 127 -7.10 -7.30 10.14
C LEU A 127 -6.47 -8.66 9.82
N PRO A 128 -5.14 -8.80 9.95
CA PRO A 128 -4.45 -10.06 9.65
C PRO A 128 -4.96 -11.25 10.48
N THR A 129 -5.37 -11.04 11.72
CA THR A 129 -5.98 -12.10 12.55
C THR A 129 -7.24 -12.67 11.92
N GLU A 130 -8.11 -11.81 11.39
CA GLU A 130 -9.36 -12.23 10.74
C GLU A 130 -9.10 -12.95 9.41
N VAL A 131 -8.23 -12.39 8.57
CA VAL A 131 -7.85 -13.01 7.29
C VAL A 131 -7.22 -14.38 7.51
N ALA A 132 -6.32 -14.51 8.49
CA ALA A 132 -5.60 -15.74 8.81
C ALA A 132 -6.44 -16.80 9.55
N SER A 133 -7.68 -16.48 9.95
CA SER A 133 -8.52 -17.37 10.76
C SER A 133 -8.84 -18.72 10.10
N VAL A 134 -8.80 -18.78 8.77
CA VAL A 134 -9.04 -20.01 7.97
C VAL A 134 -7.79 -20.87 7.79
N LEU A 135 -6.61 -20.36 8.15
CA LEU A 135 -5.33 -21.04 7.94
C LEU A 135 -5.06 -22.08 9.04
N LYS A 136 -4.45 -23.19 8.65
CA LYS A 136 -3.89 -24.20 9.58
C LYS A 136 -2.63 -23.70 10.27
N HIS A 137 -1.88 -22.82 9.58
CA HIS A 137 -0.60 -22.26 10.00
C HIS A 137 -0.65 -20.73 10.03
N PRO A 138 -1.49 -20.11 10.90
CA PRO A 138 -1.63 -18.66 10.97
C PRO A 138 -0.36 -17.94 11.47
N GLU A 139 0.58 -18.67 12.09
CA GLU A 139 1.85 -18.12 12.56
C GLU A 139 2.76 -17.61 11.43
N ARG A 140 2.52 -18.07 10.19
CA ARG A 140 3.25 -17.63 8.98
C ARG A 140 2.55 -16.51 8.21
N PHE A 141 1.44 -15.99 8.73
CA PHE A 141 0.66 -14.95 8.07
C PHE A 141 1.01 -13.57 8.62
N VAL A 142 1.12 -12.57 7.74
CA VAL A 142 1.47 -11.19 8.08
C VAL A 142 0.87 -10.23 7.06
N VAL A 143 0.65 -8.97 7.43
CA VAL A 143 0.44 -7.91 6.46
C VAL A 143 1.80 -7.35 6.02
N ALA A 144 1.98 -7.17 4.72
CA ALA A 144 3.03 -6.35 4.11
C ALA A 144 2.32 -5.27 3.27
N HIS A 145 1.91 -4.20 3.92
CA HIS A 145 1.10 -3.14 3.33
C HIS A 145 1.97 -2.16 2.55
N PHE A 146 1.92 -2.27 1.24
CA PHE A 146 2.56 -1.34 0.31
C PHE A 146 1.68 -0.12 0.08
N TRP A 147 2.31 1.01 -0.22
CA TRP A 147 1.62 2.23 -0.61
C TRP A 147 1.64 2.43 -2.11
N ASN A 148 0.52 2.95 -2.65
CA ASN A 148 0.36 3.18 -4.09
C ASN A 148 1.07 4.49 -4.54
N PRO A 149 1.92 4.47 -5.57
CA PRO A 149 2.35 3.32 -6.39
C PRO A 149 3.45 2.49 -5.72
N PRO A 150 3.31 1.14 -5.64
CA PRO A 150 4.20 0.32 -4.83
C PRO A 150 5.66 0.25 -5.33
N HIS A 151 5.91 0.51 -6.61
CA HIS A 151 7.27 0.59 -7.15
C HIS A 151 7.98 1.91 -6.81
N LEU A 152 7.25 2.99 -6.45
CA LEU A 152 7.81 4.31 -6.12
C LEU A 152 7.84 4.60 -4.61
N ILE A 153 6.71 4.34 -3.92
CA ILE A 153 6.62 4.65 -2.49
C ILE A 153 7.50 3.69 -1.68
N PRO A 154 8.41 4.20 -0.84
CA PRO A 154 9.35 3.36 -0.12
C PRO A 154 8.73 2.62 1.07
N LEU A 155 7.70 3.16 1.73
CA LEU A 155 7.13 2.58 2.94
C LEU A 155 6.48 1.21 2.68
N VAL A 156 6.75 0.25 3.58
CA VAL A 156 5.96 -0.97 3.77
C VAL A 156 5.69 -1.14 5.26
N GLU A 157 4.42 -1.17 5.65
CA GLU A 157 4.04 -1.51 7.03
C GLU A 157 3.97 -3.03 7.17
N VAL A 158 4.77 -3.59 8.08
CA VAL A 158 4.74 -5.03 8.42
C VAL A 158 3.91 -5.20 9.68
N VAL A 159 2.70 -5.78 9.55
CA VAL A 159 1.73 -5.81 10.65
C VAL A 159 1.44 -7.26 11.05
N PRO A 160 1.79 -7.66 12.29
CA PRO A 160 1.46 -8.98 12.81
C PRO A 160 -0.03 -9.07 13.18
N GLY A 161 -0.63 -10.24 12.94
CA GLY A 161 -1.84 -10.66 13.64
C GLY A 161 -1.52 -11.31 14.99
N GLU A 162 -2.56 -11.66 15.76
CA GLU A 162 -2.39 -12.25 17.10
C GLU A 162 -1.54 -13.51 17.13
N LYS A 163 -1.57 -14.32 16.07
CA LYS A 163 -0.83 -15.58 15.99
C LYS A 163 0.44 -15.51 15.14
N THR A 164 0.72 -14.38 14.51
CA THR A 164 1.90 -14.20 13.68
C THR A 164 3.17 -14.41 14.51
N SER A 165 4.08 -15.25 14.03
CA SER A 165 5.35 -15.45 14.71
C SER A 165 6.31 -14.27 14.50
N GLN A 166 7.17 -14.01 15.46
CA GLN A 166 8.21 -12.98 15.31
C GLN A 166 9.14 -13.30 14.14
N GLU A 167 9.45 -14.57 13.88
CA GLU A 167 10.24 -15.00 12.73
C GLU A 167 9.58 -14.58 11.41
N THR A 168 8.26 -14.70 11.29
CA THR A 168 7.50 -14.23 10.10
C THR A 168 7.66 -12.72 9.89
N VAL A 169 7.54 -11.95 10.96
CA VAL A 169 7.74 -10.49 10.92
C VAL A 169 9.15 -10.14 10.49
N ASP A 170 10.15 -10.76 11.12
CA ASP A 170 11.56 -10.46 10.89
C ASP A 170 12.01 -10.81 9.45
N ILE A 171 11.58 -11.96 8.93
CA ILE A 171 11.90 -12.37 7.55
C ILE A 171 11.20 -11.46 6.55
N THR A 172 9.92 -11.12 6.78
CA THR A 172 9.18 -10.20 5.92
C THR A 172 9.83 -8.82 5.92
N TRP A 173 10.19 -8.30 7.09
CA TRP A 173 10.88 -7.03 7.22
C TRP A 173 12.18 -7.01 6.43
N GLN A 174 13.03 -8.05 6.60
CA GLN A 174 14.30 -8.19 5.88
C GLN A 174 14.10 -8.31 4.36
N LEU A 175 13.06 -9.02 3.92
CA LEU A 175 12.72 -9.14 2.49
C LEU A 175 12.34 -7.77 1.90
N MET A 176 11.53 -6.99 2.60
CA MET A 176 11.15 -5.65 2.16
C MET A 176 12.36 -4.71 2.12
N GLU A 177 13.22 -4.75 3.13
CA GLU A 177 14.46 -3.97 3.13
C GLU A 177 15.36 -4.35 1.94
N LYS A 178 15.50 -5.64 1.66
CA LYS A 178 16.33 -6.15 0.57
C LYS A 178 15.84 -5.69 -0.81
N ILE A 179 14.54 -5.50 -1.01
CA ILE A 179 13.98 -4.94 -2.25
C ILE A 179 13.95 -3.40 -2.26
N GLY A 180 14.74 -2.77 -1.40
CA GLY A 180 14.92 -1.32 -1.37
C GLY A 180 13.78 -0.54 -0.71
N LYS A 181 12.86 -1.21 -0.01
CA LYS A 181 11.80 -0.54 0.74
C LYS A 181 12.30 -0.07 2.12
N LYS A 182 11.46 0.71 2.79
CA LYS A 182 11.62 1.13 4.19
C LYS A 182 10.54 0.44 5.03
N PRO A 183 10.77 -0.80 5.46
CA PRO A 183 9.81 -1.53 6.25
C PRO A 183 9.74 -0.98 7.67
N VAL A 184 8.51 -0.89 8.19
CA VAL A 184 8.23 -0.51 9.58
C VAL A 184 7.34 -1.59 10.18
N ALA A 185 7.86 -2.32 11.17
CA ALA A 185 7.08 -3.30 11.89
C ALA A 185 6.19 -2.64 12.94
N LEU A 186 4.90 -2.93 12.91
CA LEU A 186 3.96 -2.50 13.93
C LEU A 186 3.98 -3.48 15.12
N LEU A 187 3.66 -2.98 16.31
CA LEU A 187 3.61 -3.80 17.52
C LEU A 187 2.37 -4.70 17.57
N LYS A 188 1.28 -4.27 16.91
CA LYS A 188 0.01 -4.99 16.82
C LYS A 188 -0.84 -4.48 15.66
N GLU A 189 -1.80 -5.28 15.26
CA GLU A 189 -2.83 -4.87 14.30
C GLU A 189 -3.74 -3.78 14.86
N ALA A 190 -4.23 -2.91 13.99
CA ALA A 190 -5.25 -1.91 14.26
C ALA A 190 -5.93 -1.52 12.94
N PRO A 191 -7.23 -1.18 12.91
CA PRO A 191 -7.89 -0.73 11.70
C PRO A 191 -7.17 0.46 11.05
N GLY A 192 -6.82 0.33 9.75
CA GLY A 192 -6.09 1.35 8.98
C GLY A 192 -4.61 1.50 9.36
N PHE A 193 -4.06 0.61 10.19
CA PHE A 193 -2.66 0.60 10.65
C PHE A 193 -2.20 1.96 11.18
N VAL A 194 -0.98 2.42 10.92
CA VAL A 194 -0.52 3.75 11.34
C VAL A 194 -0.65 4.76 10.20
N GLY A 195 -0.21 4.40 9.00
CA GLY A 195 -0.16 5.33 7.88
C GLY A 195 -1.54 5.85 7.47
N ASN A 196 -2.51 4.96 7.24
CA ASN A 196 -3.88 5.37 6.93
C ASN A 196 -4.53 6.17 8.09
N ARG A 197 -4.27 5.80 9.34
CA ARG A 197 -4.80 6.56 10.49
C ARG A 197 -4.33 8.02 10.47
N LEU A 198 -3.04 8.25 10.24
CA LEU A 198 -2.48 9.60 10.14
C LEU A 198 -3.03 10.35 8.93
N GLN A 199 -3.09 9.69 7.76
CA GLN A 199 -3.62 10.28 6.53
C GLN A 199 -5.08 10.69 6.69
N PHE A 200 -5.93 9.82 7.23
CA PHE A 200 -7.36 10.12 7.40
C PHE A 200 -7.63 11.09 8.55
N ALA A 201 -6.79 11.15 9.58
CA ALA A 201 -6.88 12.20 10.59
C ALA A 201 -6.62 13.58 9.98
N LEU A 202 -5.57 13.72 9.16
CA LEU A 202 -5.28 14.95 8.42
C LEU A 202 -6.41 15.30 7.43
N LEU A 203 -6.90 14.33 6.67
CA LEU A 203 -7.98 14.55 5.71
C LEU A 203 -9.28 14.99 6.38
N ARG A 204 -9.63 14.40 7.54
CA ARG A 204 -10.82 14.77 8.31
C ARG A 204 -10.78 16.25 8.70
N GLU A 205 -9.66 16.70 9.25
CA GLU A 205 -9.47 18.09 9.64
C GLU A 205 -9.46 19.03 8.41
N ALA A 206 -8.81 18.63 7.34
CA ALA A 206 -8.81 19.41 6.08
C ALA A 206 -10.22 19.62 5.54
N LEU A 207 -11.07 18.58 5.54
CA LEU A 207 -12.47 18.67 5.11
C LEU A 207 -13.31 19.52 6.05
N TYR A 208 -13.07 19.45 7.37
CA TYR A 208 -13.72 20.28 8.36
C TYR A 208 -13.44 21.77 8.12
N CYS A 209 -12.19 22.13 7.87
CA CYS A 209 -11.82 23.52 7.55
C CYS A 209 -12.58 24.07 6.32
N VAL A 210 -12.81 23.23 5.32
CA VAL A 210 -13.59 23.62 4.13
C VAL A 210 -15.09 23.71 4.45
N GLN A 211 -15.63 22.75 5.18
CA GLN A 211 -17.04 22.66 5.53
C GLN A 211 -17.48 23.84 6.41
N GLU A 212 -16.67 24.22 7.39
CA GLU A 212 -16.95 25.35 8.27
C GLU A 212 -16.58 26.72 7.67
N GLY A 213 -16.11 26.73 6.40
CA GLY A 213 -15.77 27.96 5.70
C GLY A 213 -14.54 28.68 6.25
N ILE A 214 -13.67 27.97 6.97
CA ILE A 214 -12.41 28.52 7.52
C ILE A 214 -11.48 28.85 6.33
N ALA A 215 -11.43 27.98 5.32
CA ALA A 215 -10.61 28.18 4.13
C ALA A 215 -11.19 27.45 2.91
N THR A 216 -10.78 27.84 1.69
CA THR A 216 -11.08 27.07 0.48
C THR A 216 -10.24 25.79 0.42
N ALA A 217 -10.64 24.80 -0.38
CA ALA A 217 -9.89 23.58 -0.58
C ALA A 217 -8.46 23.87 -1.06
N GLU A 218 -8.30 24.80 -2.02
CA GLU A 218 -6.99 25.23 -2.53
C GLU A 218 -6.11 25.83 -1.43
N ALA A 219 -6.70 26.66 -0.54
CA ALA A 219 -5.95 27.29 0.54
C ALA A 219 -5.50 26.24 1.58
N VAL A 220 -6.36 25.28 1.94
CA VAL A 220 -6.01 24.16 2.84
C VAL A 220 -4.83 23.37 2.26
N ASP A 221 -4.90 22.99 0.99
CA ASP A 221 -3.83 22.25 0.32
C ASP A 221 -2.53 23.05 0.23
N LEU A 222 -2.57 24.34 -0.07
CA LEU A 222 -1.39 25.18 -0.11
C LEU A 222 -0.75 25.30 1.28
N ILE A 223 -1.56 25.53 2.32
CA ILE A 223 -1.07 25.57 3.71
C ILE A 223 -0.38 24.25 4.07
N CYS A 224 -1.02 23.12 3.78
CA CYS A 224 -0.45 21.81 4.05
C CYS A 224 0.87 21.61 3.30
N LYS A 225 0.88 21.84 1.98
CA LYS A 225 2.07 21.64 1.12
C LYS A 225 3.28 22.51 1.52
N TYR A 226 3.04 23.76 1.91
CA TYR A 226 4.12 24.71 2.20
C TYR A 226 4.47 24.83 3.70
N SER A 227 3.79 24.12 4.58
CA SER A 227 4.08 24.08 6.03
C SER A 227 4.44 22.68 6.51
N ILE A 228 3.47 21.95 7.08
CA ILE A 228 3.68 20.62 7.68
C ILE A 228 4.20 19.61 6.66
N GLY A 229 3.69 19.61 5.44
CA GLY A 229 4.09 18.69 4.37
C GLY A 229 5.56 18.79 4.01
N ARG A 230 6.15 20.00 4.10
CA ARG A 230 7.60 20.17 3.87
C ARG A 230 8.47 19.60 4.99
N ARG A 231 7.95 19.60 6.23
CA ARG A 231 8.66 19.05 7.38
C ARG A 231 8.59 17.55 7.44
N LEU A 232 7.43 16.95 7.08
CA LEU A 232 7.19 15.50 7.18
C LEU A 232 8.18 14.65 6.36
N GLY A 233 8.82 15.20 5.35
CA GLY A 233 9.89 14.53 4.60
C GLY A 233 11.25 14.51 5.32
N VAL A 234 11.40 15.28 6.41
CA VAL A 234 12.66 15.43 7.17
C VAL A 234 12.48 14.94 8.61
N THR A 235 11.40 15.35 9.26
CA THR A 235 11.05 14.94 10.64
C THR A 235 9.62 14.45 10.68
N GLY A 236 9.40 13.32 11.35
CA GLY A 236 8.05 12.83 11.63
C GLY A 236 7.29 13.75 12.61
N PRO A 237 5.97 13.54 12.79
CA PRO A 237 5.17 14.41 13.67
C PRO A 237 5.63 14.41 15.12
N LEU A 238 6.07 13.27 15.65
CA LEU A 238 6.57 13.15 17.03
C LEU A 238 7.94 13.80 17.19
N GLU A 239 8.85 13.60 16.25
CA GLU A 239 10.15 14.27 16.23
C GLU A 239 9.98 15.79 16.13
N THR A 240 9.04 16.26 15.31
CA THR A 240 8.73 17.69 15.18
C THR A 240 8.25 18.28 16.50
N ALA A 241 7.42 17.55 17.25
CA ALA A 241 6.94 18.01 18.55
C ALA A 241 8.06 18.04 19.60
N ASP A 242 8.90 17.01 19.61
CA ASP A 242 10.04 16.92 20.55
C ASP A 242 11.06 18.03 20.28
N LEU A 243 11.42 18.26 19.02
CA LEU A 243 12.34 19.34 18.61
C LEU A 243 11.77 20.75 18.86
N GLY A 244 10.44 20.90 18.74
CA GLY A 244 9.76 22.20 18.95
C GLY A 244 9.47 22.55 20.40
N GLY A 245 9.66 21.62 21.32
CA GLY A 245 9.38 21.73 22.74
C GLY A 245 8.02 21.17 23.12
N LEU A 246 8.02 20.08 23.88
CA LEU A 246 6.79 19.36 24.29
C LEU A 246 5.86 20.22 25.15
N ASP A 247 6.41 21.18 25.92
CA ASP A 247 5.63 22.15 26.69
C ASP A 247 4.80 23.08 25.80
N ILE A 248 5.37 23.54 24.69
CA ILE A 248 4.70 24.38 23.69
C ILE A 248 3.58 23.56 23.02
N PHE A 249 3.90 22.37 22.54
CA PHE A 249 2.92 21.49 21.87
C PHE A 249 1.80 21.07 22.82
N TYR A 250 2.12 20.78 24.10
CA TYR A 250 1.12 20.47 25.11
C TYR A 250 0.16 21.66 25.33
N ASN A 251 0.68 22.86 25.53
CA ASN A 251 -0.13 24.05 25.75
C ASN A 251 -1.05 24.35 24.57
N ILE A 252 -0.55 24.17 23.32
CA ILE A 252 -1.39 24.34 22.12
C ILE A 252 -2.46 23.26 22.05
N SER A 253 -2.10 21.99 22.25
CA SER A 253 -3.04 20.87 22.19
C SER A 253 -4.15 20.99 23.24
N ALA A 254 -3.86 21.57 24.41
CA ALA A 254 -4.80 21.71 25.52
C ALA A 254 -6.05 22.55 25.17
N TYR A 255 -5.91 23.53 24.27
CA TYR A 255 -7.07 24.31 23.81
C TYR A 255 -7.54 23.91 22.41
N LEU A 256 -6.61 23.50 21.52
CA LEU A 256 -6.95 23.25 20.13
C LEU A 256 -7.66 21.92 19.92
N ASN A 257 -7.30 20.86 20.66
CA ASN A 257 -7.90 19.54 20.48
C ASN A 257 -9.42 19.51 20.70
N ALA A 258 -9.95 20.44 21.48
CA ALA A 258 -11.39 20.54 21.73
C ALA A 258 -12.16 21.11 20.52
N ASP A 259 -11.47 21.79 19.60
CA ASP A 259 -12.04 22.45 18.42
C ASP A 259 -11.79 21.67 17.12
N LEU A 260 -10.85 20.72 17.14
CA LEU A 260 -10.55 19.88 15.98
C LEU A 260 -11.70 18.90 15.69
N ALA A 261 -11.85 18.56 14.39
CA ALA A 261 -12.85 17.61 13.94
C ALA A 261 -12.74 16.24 14.65
N ASP A 262 -13.84 15.75 15.20
CA ASP A 262 -13.94 14.45 15.88
C ASP A 262 -14.95 13.47 15.25
N ASP A 263 -15.43 13.79 14.02
CA ASP A 263 -16.38 12.96 13.28
C ASP A 263 -15.95 11.50 13.22
N LYS A 264 -16.89 10.61 13.57
CA LYS A 264 -16.70 9.15 13.53
C LYS A 264 -17.22 8.54 12.23
N GLU A 265 -17.99 9.29 11.47
CA GLU A 265 -18.57 8.88 10.21
C GLU A 265 -17.81 9.48 9.01
N GLY A 266 -18.08 8.99 7.81
CA GLY A 266 -17.52 9.55 6.59
C GLY A 266 -17.98 10.99 6.36
N SER A 267 -17.09 11.86 5.86
CA SER A 267 -17.39 13.28 5.60
C SER A 267 -18.63 13.47 4.73
N ALA A 268 -19.54 14.34 5.18
CA ALA A 268 -20.74 14.73 4.42
C ALA A 268 -20.38 15.37 3.07
N VAL A 269 -19.29 16.11 2.99
CA VAL A 269 -18.78 16.73 1.75
C VAL A 269 -18.38 15.65 0.75
N MET A 270 -17.60 14.65 1.17
CA MET A 270 -17.23 13.54 0.28
C MET A 270 -18.45 12.70 -0.10
N LYS A 271 -19.34 12.42 0.86
CA LYS A 271 -20.56 11.67 0.57
C LYS A 271 -21.41 12.34 -0.51
N LYS A 272 -21.59 13.64 -0.42
CA LYS A 272 -22.30 14.41 -1.44
C LYS A 272 -21.67 14.24 -2.83
N CYS A 273 -20.35 14.39 -2.93
CA CYS A 273 -19.64 14.18 -4.18
C CYS A 273 -19.87 12.76 -4.73
N VAL A 274 -19.80 11.74 -3.91
CA VAL A 274 -20.02 10.34 -4.31
C VAL A 274 -21.46 10.11 -4.78
N ASP A 275 -22.45 10.60 -4.05
CA ASP A 275 -23.87 10.46 -4.37
C ASP A 275 -24.21 11.16 -5.73
N GLU A 276 -23.51 12.26 -6.05
CA GLU A 276 -23.63 12.98 -7.31
C GLU A 276 -22.80 12.38 -8.46
N GLY A 277 -22.02 11.34 -8.23
CA GLY A 277 -21.13 10.74 -9.22
C GLY A 277 -19.84 11.53 -9.49
N ASN A 278 -19.53 12.51 -8.65
CA ASN A 278 -18.36 13.37 -8.71
C ASN A 278 -17.18 12.70 -8.00
N LEU A 279 -16.51 11.73 -8.64
CA LEU A 279 -15.49 10.86 -8.06
C LEU A 279 -14.05 11.40 -8.17
N GLY A 280 -13.89 12.72 -8.25
CA GLY A 280 -12.58 13.37 -8.38
C GLY A 280 -11.96 13.17 -9.76
N ALA A 281 -10.66 12.91 -9.81
CA ALA A 281 -9.91 12.71 -11.05
C ALA A 281 -10.47 11.59 -11.96
N LYS A 282 -11.20 10.62 -11.41
CA LYS A 282 -11.83 9.55 -12.18
C LYS A 282 -12.94 10.05 -13.13
N THR A 283 -13.65 11.09 -12.73
CA THR A 283 -14.78 11.65 -13.46
C THR A 283 -14.56 13.11 -13.90
N GLY A 284 -13.39 13.66 -13.59
CA GLY A 284 -13.02 15.05 -13.88
C GLY A 284 -13.55 16.05 -12.87
N THR A 285 -14.43 15.64 -11.96
CA THR A 285 -15.07 16.52 -10.97
C THR A 285 -15.09 15.84 -9.59
N GLY A 286 -14.81 16.60 -8.55
CA GLY A 286 -14.84 16.17 -7.16
C GLY A 286 -14.73 17.38 -6.24
N LEU A 287 -13.82 17.37 -5.27
CA LEU A 287 -13.44 18.56 -4.51
C LEU A 287 -12.78 19.63 -5.39
N TYR A 288 -12.26 19.20 -6.53
CA TYR A 288 -11.68 20.02 -7.60
C TYR A 288 -12.33 19.73 -8.95
N GLN A 289 -12.20 20.70 -9.87
CA GLN A 289 -12.43 20.49 -11.30
C GLN A 289 -11.08 20.14 -11.95
N TRP A 290 -10.99 18.96 -12.56
CA TRP A 290 -9.75 18.45 -13.15
C TRP A 290 -9.78 18.59 -14.67
N LYS A 291 -8.84 19.29 -15.24
CA LYS A 291 -8.62 19.30 -16.69
C LYS A 291 -7.70 18.13 -17.07
N PRO A 292 -7.90 17.52 -18.26
CA PRO A 292 -7.04 16.42 -18.72
C PRO A 292 -5.55 16.76 -18.69
N GLU A 293 -5.17 17.98 -19.10
CA GLU A 293 -3.78 18.44 -19.14
C GLU A 293 -3.14 18.51 -17.74
N GLU A 294 -3.92 18.89 -16.71
CA GLU A 294 -3.47 18.95 -15.32
C GLU A 294 -3.21 17.54 -14.75
N LEU A 295 -4.12 16.60 -15.08
CA LEU A 295 -3.97 15.20 -14.68
C LEU A 295 -2.75 14.54 -15.35
N ASP A 296 -2.50 14.84 -16.61
CA ASP A 296 -1.33 14.32 -17.33
C ASP A 296 0.00 14.87 -16.77
N HIS A 297 -0.01 16.13 -16.29
CA HIS A 297 1.17 16.70 -15.64
C HIS A 297 1.45 16.10 -14.26
N ILE A 298 0.41 15.77 -13.48
CA ILE A 298 0.57 15.15 -12.17
C ILE A 298 1.03 13.67 -12.27
N LYS A 299 0.66 12.98 -13.36
CA LYS A 299 1.01 11.57 -13.59
C LYS A 299 2.41 11.38 -14.18
N LYS A 300 3.03 12.40 -14.71
CA LYS A 300 4.42 12.44 -15.20
C LYS A 300 5.40 12.77 -14.08
#